data_68f4b8aad9df698c0e11fb7b9f44d659
#
_entry.id   68f4b8aad9df698c0e11fb7b9f44d659
#
_cell.length_a   1.000
_cell.length_b   1.000
_cell.length_c   1.000
_cell.angle_alpha   90.00
_cell.angle_beta   90.00
_cell.angle_gamma   90.00
#
_symmetry.space_group_name_H-M   'P 1'
#
loop_
_entity.id
_entity.type
_entity.pdbx_description
1 polymer ?
#
loop_
_entity_poly.entity_id
_entity_poly.type
_entity_poly.pdbx_seq_one_letter_code
_entity_poly.pdbx_strand_id
1 'polypeptide(L)'
;MPAEASRNDPNWWQRAVVYQVYPRSFQDSNGDGIGDLQGIIQRLDYLNDGTERSLGIDAIWLSPTFPSPMKDFGYDVSDYEGVHPDFGDLGDMDRLIEECHQRGIRVLLDWVP
;
A
#
# COMPACT_ATOMS: atom_id res chain seq x y z
N MET A 1 11.92 6.17 -15.60
CA MET A 1 11.82 7.54 -15.10
C MET A 1 12.24 7.61 -13.64
N PRO A 2 13.06 8.60 -13.27
CA PRO A 2 13.43 8.74 -11.86
C PRO A 2 12.20 8.98 -10.98
N ALA A 3 12.19 8.39 -9.79
CA ALA A 3 11.08 8.52 -8.84
C ALA A 3 10.82 9.98 -8.46
N GLU A 4 11.87 10.79 -8.35
CA GLU A 4 11.73 12.20 -8.02
C GLU A 4 10.97 12.99 -9.09
N ALA A 5 11.23 12.72 -10.37
CA ALA A 5 10.54 13.39 -11.46
C ALA A 5 9.05 13.02 -11.46
N SER A 6 8.72 11.75 -11.20
CA SER A 6 7.33 11.29 -11.09
C SER A 6 6.64 11.96 -9.91
N ARG A 7 7.30 12.03 -8.76
CA ARG A 7 6.73 12.60 -7.53
C ARG A 7 6.43 14.10 -7.64
N ASN A 8 7.24 14.84 -8.41
CA ASN A 8 7.13 16.31 -8.53
C ASN A 8 6.29 16.74 -9.74
N ASP A 9 5.89 15.82 -10.60
CA ASP A 9 5.07 16.11 -11.78
C ASP A 9 3.62 16.29 -11.37
N PRO A 10 2.97 17.47 -11.60
CA PRO A 10 1.56 17.66 -11.26
C PRO A 10 0.61 16.77 -12.06
N ASN A 11 1.08 16.23 -13.18
CA ASN A 11 0.30 15.32 -14.02
C ASN A 11 0.81 13.88 -13.94
N TRP A 12 1.46 13.53 -12.83
CA TRP A 12 2.04 12.20 -12.62
C TRP A 12 1.04 11.06 -12.90
N TRP A 13 -0.21 11.28 -12.52
CA TRP A 13 -1.27 10.27 -12.62
C TRP A 13 -1.59 9.89 -14.08
N GLN A 14 -1.29 10.73 -15.05
CA GLN A 14 -1.54 10.44 -16.46
C GLN A 14 -0.57 9.41 -17.03
N ARG A 15 0.61 9.25 -16.41
CA ARG A 15 1.66 8.35 -16.87
C ARG A 15 2.02 7.30 -15.83
N ALA A 16 1.38 7.34 -14.66
CA ALA A 16 1.72 6.49 -13.54
C ALA A 16 1.27 5.05 -13.78
N VAL A 17 2.11 4.13 -13.34
CA VAL A 17 1.74 2.72 -13.19
C VAL A 17 1.27 2.56 -11.75
N VAL A 18 0.00 2.22 -11.58
CA VAL A 18 -0.61 2.02 -10.26
C VAL A 18 -0.82 0.54 -10.04
N TYR A 19 -0.31 0.03 -8.93
CA TYR A 19 -0.43 -1.37 -8.55
C TYR A 19 -1.41 -1.50 -7.40
N GLN A 20 -2.50 -2.22 -7.61
CA GLN A 20 -3.49 -2.44 -6.55
C GLN A 20 -3.00 -3.54 -5.62
N VAL A 21 -3.07 -3.27 -4.31
CA VAL A 21 -2.69 -4.23 -3.27
C VAL A 21 -3.91 -4.51 -2.41
N TYR A 22 -4.27 -5.79 -2.33
CA TYR A 22 -5.23 -6.28 -1.34
C TYR A 22 -4.42 -6.75 -0.13
N PRO A 23 -4.36 -5.98 0.98
CA PRO A 23 -3.42 -6.28 2.07
C PRO A 23 -3.57 -7.68 2.62
N ARG A 24 -4.81 -8.17 2.74
CA ARG A 24 -5.11 -9.46 3.34
C ARG A 24 -4.46 -10.64 2.62
N SER A 25 -4.20 -10.53 1.33
CA SER A 25 -3.67 -11.63 0.52
C SER A 25 -2.31 -11.35 -0.10
N PHE A 26 -1.72 -10.16 0.12
CA PHE A 26 -0.51 -9.79 -0.59
C PHE A 26 0.74 -10.46 -0.02
N GLN A 27 1.01 -10.28 1.27
CA GLN A 27 2.17 -10.87 1.94
C GLN A 27 1.93 -10.95 3.44
N ASP A 28 2.06 -12.14 4.00
CA ASP A 28 1.96 -12.42 5.42
C ASP A 28 3.36 -12.32 6.05
N SER A 29 3.53 -11.43 7.04
CA SER A 29 4.82 -11.21 7.70
C SER A 29 4.98 -12.02 8.99
N ASN A 30 3.88 -12.50 9.58
CA ASN A 30 3.91 -13.12 10.91
C ASN A 30 3.44 -14.58 10.95
N GLY A 31 3.10 -15.14 9.80
CA GLY A 31 2.75 -16.56 9.69
C GLY A 31 1.33 -16.92 10.11
N ASP A 32 0.42 -15.93 10.21
CA ASP A 32 -0.97 -16.21 10.63
C ASP A 32 -1.90 -16.57 9.46
N GLY A 33 -1.36 -16.59 8.24
CA GLY A 33 -2.13 -16.90 7.03
C GLY A 33 -2.85 -15.69 6.44
N ILE A 34 -2.67 -14.50 7.00
CA ILE A 34 -3.31 -13.27 6.58
C ILE A 34 -2.23 -12.25 6.23
N GLY A 35 -2.32 -11.62 5.05
CA GLY A 35 -1.41 -10.55 4.66
C GLY A 35 -1.54 -9.33 5.56
N ASP A 36 -0.48 -8.54 5.67
CA ASP A 36 -0.43 -7.39 6.57
C ASP A 36 0.44 -6.26 6.01
N LEU A 37 0.42 -5.11 6.70
CA LEU A 37 1.17 -3.93 6.26
C LEU A 37 2.67 -4.15 6.28
N GLN A 38 3.20 -4.86 7.26
CA GLN A 38 4.62 -5.20 7.31
C GLN A 38 5.02 -6.11 6.14
N GLY A 39 4.13 -7.00 5.73
CA GLY A 39 4.34 -7.83 4.55
C GLY A 39 4.47 -6.99 3.28
N ILE A 40 3.65 -5.95 3.15
CA ILE A 40 3.74 -5.03 2.02
C ILE A 40 5.10 -4.32 2.04
N ILE A 41 5.55 -3.84 3.21
CA ILE A 41 6.85 -3.19 3.36
C ILE A 41 7.97 -4.12 2.91
N GLN A 42 7.91 -5.40 3.26
CA GLN A 42 8.91 -6.40 2.86
C GLN A 42 9.02 -6.57 1.35
N ARG A 43 7.97 -6.24 0.60
CA ARG A 43 7.91 -6.43 -0.86
C ARG A 43 8.05 -5.14 -1.66
N LEU A 44 8.31 -4.01 -1.02
CA LEU A 44 8.40 -2.73 -1.73
C LEU A 44 9.51 -2.72 -2.78
N ASP A 45 10.63 -3.37 -2.52
CA ASP A 45 11.73 -3.43 -3.50
C ASP A 45 11.33 -4.22 -4.75
N TYR A 46 10.47 -5.22 -4.62
CA TYR A 46 9.90 -5.92 -5.77
C TYR A 46 9.05 -4.96 -6.62
N LEU A 47 8.30 -4.08 -5.97
CA LEU A 47 7.43 -3.14 -6.66
C LEU A 47 8.21 -1.99 -7.31
N ASN A 48 9.18 -1.42 -6.61
CA ASN A 48 10.07 -0.41 -7.17
C ASN A 48 11.31 -0.23 -6.30
N ASP A 49 12.45 -0.74 -6.76
CA ASP A 49 13.74 -0.54 -6.12
C ASP A 49 14.61 0.51 -6.83
N GLY A 50 14.05 1.17 -7.84
CA GLY A 50 14.78 2.13 -8.66
C GLY A 50 15.57 1.51 -9.81
N THR A 51 15.48 0.20 -10.02
CA THR A 51 16.18 -0.52 -11.09
C THR A 51 15.20 -1.23 -12.01
N GLU A 52 15.72 -1.73 -13.14
CA GLU A 52 14.94 -2.52 -14.09
C GLU A 52 14.54 -3.90 -13.56
N ARG A 53 15.09 -4.31 -12.43
CA ARG A 53 14.78 -5.62 -11.83
C ARG A 53 13.43 -5.63 -11.10
N SER A 54 12.91 -4.45 -10.73
CA SER A 54 11.61 -4.33 -10.10
C SER A 54 10.54 -4.00 -11.12
N LEU A 55 9.27 -4.00 -10.69
CA LEU A 55 8.15 -3.65 -11.57
C LEU A 55 8.14 -2.15 -11.93
N GLY A 56 8.83 -1.30 -11.15
CA GLY A 56 8.94 0.13 -11.45
C GLY A 56 7.63 0.89 -11.32
N ILE A 57 6.77 0.50 -10.38
CA ILE A 57 5.49 1.17 -10.18
C ILE A 57 5.66 2.56 -9.59
N ASP A 58 4.70 3.45 -9.85
CA ASP A 58 4.69 4.83 -9.36
C ASP A 58 3.82 5.01 -8.14
N ALA A 59 2.80 4.18 -7.97
CA ALA A 59 1.87 4.26 -6.85
C ALA A 59 1.33 2.89 -6.50
N ILE A 60 1.01 2.69 -5.22
CA ILE A 60 0.20 1.56 -4.78
C ILE A 60 -1.19 2.07 -4.42
N TRP A 61 -2.19 1.28 -4.72
CA TRP A 61 -3.58 1.52 -4.35
C TRP A 61 -3.99 0.44 -3.37
N LEU A 62 -4.09 0.79 -2.09
CA LEU A 62 -4.49 -0.15 -1.05
C LEU A 62 -6.00 -0.28 -1.02
N SER A 63 -6.49 -1.52 -1.05
CA SER A 63 -7.88 -1.81 -0.67
C SER A 63 -8.08 -1.40 0.79
N PRO A 64 -9.33 -1.18 1.25
CA PRO A 64 -9.55 -0.63 2.59
C PRO A 64 -8.83 -1.40 3.69
N THR A 65 -8.14 -0.66 4.58
CA THR A 65 -7.42 -1.22 5.72
C THR A 65 -8.07 -0.87 7.05
N PHE A 66 -9.24 -0.23 7.01
CA PHE A 66 -9.98 0.15 8.20
C PHE A 66 -10.54 -1.07 8.93
N PRO A 67 -10.75 -1.01 10.25
CA PRO A 67 -11.44 -2.06 10.96
C PRO A 67 -12.77 -2.40 10.29
N SER A 68 -13.03 -3.70 10.12
CA SER A 68 -14.17 -4.18 9.35
C SER A 68 -14.47 -5.63 9.73
N PRO A 69 -15.76 -6.06 9.71
CA PRO A 69 -16.10 -7.47 9.83
C PRO A 69 -15.68 -8.31 8.62
N MET A 70 -15.12 -7.71 7.58
CA MET A 70 -14.59 -8.38 6.39
C MET A 70 -15.64 -9.21 5.63
N LYS A 71 -16.88 -8.77 5.67
CA LYS A 71 -17.97 -9.43 4.93
C LYS A 71 -18.02 -9.01 3.47
N ASP A 72 -17.38 -7.87 3.14
CA ASP A 72 -17.32 -7.31 1.79
C ASP A 72 -15.89 -6.83 1.48
N PHE A 73 -14.92 -7.73 1.59
CA PHE A 73 -13.50 -7.50 1.27
C PHE A 73 -12.90 -6.26 1.94
N GLY A 74 -13.43 -5.83 3.09
CA GLY A 74 -12.99 -4.64 3.80
C GLY A 74 -13.75 -3.36 3.44
N TYR A 75 -14.70 -3.43 2.52
CA TYR A 75 -15.51 -2.26 2.15
C TYR A 75 -16.65 -2.00 3.15
N ASP A 76 -16.96 -2.96 4.03
CA ASP A 76 -17.90 -2.81 5.14
C ASP A 76 -17.18 -2.26 6.37
N VAL A 77 -16.84 -0.98 6.34
CA VAL A 77 -15.96 -0.33 7.33
C VAL A 77 -16.68 -0.07 8.65
N SER A 78 -16.08 -0.51 9.77
CA SER A 78 -16.61 -0.26 11.11
C SER A 78 -15.93 0.92 11.82
N ASP A 79 -14.72 1.32 11.41
CA ASP A 79 -14.00 2.45 12.00
C ASP A 79 -13.10 3.07 10.93
N TYR A 80 -13.35 4.34 10.60
CA TYR A 80 -12.57 5.06 9.58
C TYR A 80 -11.26 5.66 10.11
N GLU A 81 -11.04 5.65 11.43
CA GLU A 81 -9.85 6.25 12.02
C GLU A 81 -8.75 5.23 12.32
N GLY A 82 -9.06 3.94 12.24
CA GLY A 82 -8.14 2.88 12.62
C GLY A 82 -7.63 2.06 11.46
N VAL A 83 -6.75 1.13 11.80
CA VAL A 83 -6.30 0.06 10.90
C VAL A 83 -6.83 -1.25 11.46
N HIS A 84 -7.35 -2.12 10.58
CA HIS A 84 -7.84 -3.43 11.00
C HIS A 84 -6.72 -4.21 11.72
N PRO A 85 -6.97 -4.80 12.89
CA PRO A 85 -5.92 -5.46 13.67
C PRO A 85 -5.19 -6.56 12.91
N ASP A 86 -5.84 -7.23 11.96
CA ASP A 86 -5.22 -8.27 11.14
C ASP A 86 -4.08 -7.72 10.30
N PHE A 87 -4.09 -6.42 9.95
CA PHE A 87 -3.09 -5.80 9.08
C PHE A 87 -1.98 -5.10 9.85
N GLY A 88 -2.20 -4.76 11.11
CA GLY A 88 -1.25 -4.04 11.93
C GLY A 88 -1.91 -2.88 12.67
N ASP A 89 -1.17 -1.81 12.89
CA ASP A 89 -1.64 -0.63 13.59
C ASP A 89 -1.33 0.66 12.79
N LEU A 90 -1.66 1.82 13.36
CA LEU A 90 -1.38 3.11 12.73
C LEU A 90 0.12 3.36 12.55
N GLY A 91 0.95 2.86 13.46
CA GLY A 91 2.41 2.94 13.33
C GLY A 91 2.91 2.17 12.12
N ASP A 92 2.35 1.00 11.86
CA ASP A 92 2.68 0.21 10.66
C ASP A 92 2.25 0.95 9.39
N MET A 93 1.10 1.61 9.39
CA MET A 93 0.65 2.41 8.25
C MET A 93 1.59 3.59 8.01
N ASP A 94 1.99 4.32 9.04
CA ASP A 94 2.92 5.43 8.92
C ASP A 94 4.25 4.96 8.34
N ARG A 95 4.75 3.81 8.79
CA ARG A 95 5.98 3.23 8.29
C ARG A 95 5.87 2.82 6.82
N LEU A 96 4.75 2.23 6.43
CA LEU A 96 4.51 1.87 5.03
C LEU A 96 4.56 3.11 4.14
N ILE A 97 3.87 4.18 4.54
CA ILE A 97 3.83 5.43 3.78
C ILE A 97 5.25 6.01 3.66
N GLU A 98 6.00 6.05 4.75
CA GLU A 98 7.37 6.56 4.76
C GLU A 98 8.28 5.75 3.83
N GLU A 99 8.23 4.42 3.94
CA GLU A 99 9.04 3.54 3.10
C GLU A 99 8.67 3.65 1.62
N CYS A 100 7.40 3.83 1.30
CA CYS A 100 6.96 4.09 -0.07
C CYS A 100 7.53 5.41 -0.57
N HIS A 101 7.45 6.47 0.22
CA HIS A 101 7.95 7.78 -0.18
C HIS A 101 9.46 7.78 -0.39
N GLN A 102 10.21 7.03 0.40
CA GLN A 102 11.65 6.88 0.19
C GLN A 102 11.99 6.27 -1.17
N ARG A 103 11.09 5.45 -1.70
CA ARG A 103 11.25 4.81 -3.02
C ARG A 103 10.56 5.57 -4.14
N GLY A 104 9.99 6.76 -3.84
CA GLY A 104 9.24 7.52 -4.82
C GLY A 104 7.90 6.91 -5.19
N ILE A 105 7.35 6.05 -4.34
CA ILE A 105 6.04 5.41 -4.54
C ILE A 105 4.99 6.24 -3.82
N ARG A 106 3.93 6.62 -4.52
CA ARG A 106 2.77 7.28 -3.90
C ARG A 106 1.84 6.22 -3.31
N VAL A 107 1.12 6.60 -2.26
CA VAL A 107 0.17 5.69 -1.61
C VAL A 107 -1.24 6.26 -1.78
N LEU A 108 -2.11 5.48 -2.39
CA LEU A 108 -3.52 5.80 -2.57
C LEU A 108 -4.33 4.87 -1.68
N LEU A 109 -5.18 5.45 -0.84
CA LEU A 109 -6.05 4.68 0.03
C LEU A 109 -7.46 4.66 -0.54
N ASP A 110 -8.05 3.48 -0.59
CA ASP A 110 -9.43 3.31 -1.01
C ASP A 110 -10.35 3.79 0.12
N TRP A 111 -11.24 4.73 -0.17
CA TRP A 111 -12.14 5.32 0.83
C TRP A 111 -13.56 4.94 0.54
N VAL A 112 -14.24 4.44 1.58
CA VAL A 112 -15.64 4.02 1.49
C VAL A 112 -16.50 5.09 2.18
N PRO A 113 -17.32 5.82 1.44
CA PRO A 113 -18.17 6.86 2.02
C PRO A 113 -19.31 6.30 2.88
#